data_390b19a2241ab39ec8d02c75f7026eb3
#
_entry.id   390b19a2241ab39ec8d02c75f7026eb3
#
_cell.length_a   1.000
_cell.length_b   1.000
_cell.length_c   1.000
_cell.angle_alpha   90.00
_cell.angle_beta   90.00
_cell.angle_gamma   90.00
#
_symmetry.space_group_name_H-M   'P 1'
#
loop_
_entity.id
_entity.type
_entity.pdbx_description
1 polymer ?
#
loop_
_entity_poly.entity_id
_entity_poly.type
_entity_poly.pdbx_seq_one_letter_code
_entity_poly.pdbx_strand_id
1 'polypeptide(L)'
;MVVKRNLLTFLILVTTLINYHACTSAPRYAGSSSPKHSKSKKVKSISSPKKGGNNKVKHRKFMKGISSFYAEDFHGKLTANGEIYDMYGVTAAHKTLPLNTVCRVTNLSNNKSLILRINDRGPYIAGRILDCSYGAAKKLDFIQQGTTDVKIEVIEWGDDKYMQHRKKP
;
A
#
# COMPACT_ATOMS: atom_id res chain seq x y z
N MET A 1 2.93 62.28 -3.13
CA MET A 1 4.27 61.80 -2.73
C MET A 1 4.23 60.37 -2.12
N VAL A 2 3.12 59.63 -2.23
CA VAL A 2 2.91 58.32 -1.57
C VAL A 2 3.13 57.12 -2.53
N VAL A 3 3.00 57.32 -3.83
CA VAL A 3 3.06 56.22 -4.85
C VAL A 3 4.48 55.66 -5.06
N LYS A 4 5.55 56.43 -4.86
CA LYS A 4 6.94 55.96 -5.04
C LYS A 4 7.46 55.02 -3.94
N ARG A 5 6.82 54.99 -2.77
CA ARG A 5 7.27 54.21 -1.60
C ARG A 5 6.83 52.74 -1.69
N ASN A 6 5.71 52.50 -2.37
CA ASN A 6 5.14 51.16 -2.49
C ASN A 6 5.81 50.31 -3.59
N LEU A 7 6.44 50.95 -4.59
CA LEU A 7 7.12 50.23 -5.69
C LEU A 7 8.46 49.65 -5.22
N LEU A 8 9.16 50.31 -4.30
CA LEU A 8 10.45 49.84 -3.79
C LEU A 8 10.30 48.66 -2.82
N THR A 9 9.21 48.64 -2.01
CA THR A 9 8.90 47.50 -1.13
C THR A 9 8.42 46.28 -1.90
N PHE A 10 7.76 46.46 -3.04
CA PHE A 10 7.32 45.33 -3.91
C PHE A 10 8.51 44.71 -4.64
N LEU A 11 9.52 45.49 -5.03
CA LEU A 11 10.71 44.99 -5.71
C LEU A 11 11.62 44.18 -4.79
N ILE A 12 11.69 44.49 -3.50
CA ILE A 12 12.49 43.74 -2.51
C ILE A 12 11.82 42.42 -2.17
N LEU A 13 10.48 42.34 -2.20
CA LEU A 13 9.73 41.10 -1.90
C LEU A 13 9.81 40.06 -3.03
N VAL A 14 9.98 40.52 -4.28
CA VAL A 14 10.11 39.63 -5.44
C VAL A 14 11.52 39.02 -5.56
N THR A 15 12.56 39.73 -5.09
CA THR A 15 13.94 39.22 -5.20
C THR A 15 14.30 38.14 -4.15
N THR A 16 13.53 38.01 -3.07
CA THR A 16 13.77 36.97 -2.04
C THR A 16 13.17 35.61 -2.35
N LEU A 17 12.33 35.47 -3.39
CA LEU A 17 11.63 34.23 -3.75
C LEU A 17 12.38 33.35 -4.78
N ILE A 18 13.57 33.74 -5.26
CA ILE A 18 14.24 33.06 -6.38
C ILE A 18 15.39 32.11 -5.94
N ASN A 19 15.65 31.94 -4.63
CA ASN A 19 16.82 31.17 -4.19
C ASN A 19 16.52 29.86 -3.43
N TYR A 20 15.50 29.09 -3.82
CA TYR A 20 15.34 27.71 -3.35
C TYR A 20 15.39 26.71 -4.52
N HIS A 21 16.53 26.66 -5.17
CA HIS A 21 16.87 25.47 -5.98
C HIS A 21 17.59 24.49 -5.06
N ALA A 22 16.82 23.62 -4.42
CA ALA A 22 17.37 22.50 -3.68
C ALA A 22 17.94 21.48 -4.67
N CYS A 23 19.22 21.28 -4.56
CA CYS A 23 20.00 20.26 -5.24
C CYS A 23 19.51 18.88 -4.79
N THR A 24 18.77 18.15 -5.62
CA THR A 24 18.45 16.75 -5.40
C THR A 24 19.60 15.88 -5.89
N SER A 25 20.48 15.47 -4.99
CA SER A 25 21.48 14.43 -5.26
C SER A 25 20.80 13.05 -5.21
N ALA A 26 20.68 12.39 -6.35
CA ALA A 26 20.26 11.00 -6.45
C ALA A 26 21.34 10.08 -5.84
N PRO A 27 20.97 9.06 -5.07
CA PRO A 27 21.93 8.09 -4.57
C PRO A 27 22.45 7.21 -5.72
N ARG A 28 23.76 7.25 -5.97
CA ARG A 28 24.44 6.32 -6.87
C ARG A 28 24.56 4.97 -6.20
N TYR A 29 24.00 3.96 -6.83
CA TYR A 29 24.17 2.56 -6.45
C TYR A 29 25.64 2.18 -6.70
N ALA A 30 26.40 1.99 -5.62
CA ALA A 30 27.77 1.45 -5.69
C ALA A 30 27.69 -0.07 -5.77
N GLY A 31 28.18 -0.62 -6.86
CA GLY A 31 28.29 -2.07 -7.05
C GLY A 31 29.23 -2.69 -6.01
N SER A 32 28.71 -3.71 -5.31
CA SER A 32 29.48 -4.51 -4.36
C SER A 32 30.18 -5.64 -5.09
N SER A 33 31.47 -5.71 -4.90
CA SER A 33 32.38 -6.78 -5.30
C SER A 33 32.06 -8.10 -4.64
N SER A 34 32.12 -9.19 -5.40
CA SER A 34 31.97 -10.59 -4.99
C SER A 34 33.03 -11.02 -3.98
N PRO A 35 32.70 -11.77 -2.94
CA PRO A 35 33.71 -12.53 -2.18
C PRO A 35 33.92 -13.92 -2.77
N LYS A 36 35.19 -14.31 -2.76
CA LYS A 36 35.76 -15.54 -3.31
C LYS A 36 35.27 -16.81 -2.59
N HIS A 37 35.15 -17.87 -3.39
CA HIS A 37 35.05 -19.30 -3.07
C HIS A 37 35.69 -19.71 -1.74
N SER A 38 34.96 -20.42 -0.90
CA SER A 38 35.50 -21.32 0.09
C SER A 38 34.86 -22.73 -0.04
N LYS A 39 35.69 -23.71 0.15
CA LYS A 39 35.65 -25.14 -0.21
C LYS A 39 34.39 -25.89 0.27
N SER A 40 33.91 -26.75 -0.64
CA SER A 40 32.86 -27.74 -0.46
C SER A 40 33.11 -28.69 0.72
N LYS A 41 32.14 -28.82 1.62
CA LYS A 41 31.97 -29.98 2.49
C LYS A 41 30.86 -30.84 1.92
N LYS A 42 31.23 -32.13 1.71
CA LYS A 42 30.40 -33.25 1.21
C LYS A 42 29.09 -33.35 1.98
N VAL A 43 27.97 -33.05 1.32
CA VAL A 43 26.63 -33.20 1.90
C VAL A 43 26.15 -34.62 1.69
N LYS A 44 25.80 -35.32 2.77
CA LYS A 44 25.14 -36.59 2.78
C LYS A 44 23.79 -36.49 2.09
N SER A 45 23.49 -37.50 1.25
CA SER A 45 22.19 -37.67 0.61
C SER A 45 21.05 -37.64 1.62
N ILE A 46 20.20 -36.62 1.53
CA ILE A 46 18.95 -36.54 2.29
C ILE A 46 17.85 -37.12 1.43
N SER A 47 17.16 -38.07 2.02
CA SER A 47 15.99 -38.79 1.50
C SER A 47 14.91 -37.81 1.01
N SER A 48 14.19 -38.23 -0.02
CA SER A 48 13.07 -37.58 -0.70
C SER A 48 12.13 -36.84 0.27
N PRO A 49 11.65 -35.62 -0.05
CA PRO A 49 10.67 -34.95 0.77
C PRO A 49 9.34 -35.69 0.72
N LYS A 50 8.84 -36.07 1.87
CA LYS A 50 7.48 -36.59 2.05
C LYS A 50 6.48 -35.55 1.52
N LYS A 51 5.57 -36.08 0.68
CA LYS A 51 4.38 -35.43 0.11
C LYS A 51 3.72 -34.43 1.09
N GLY A 52 3.47 -33.25 0.56
CA GLY A 52 3.04 -32.06 1.26
C GLY A 52 1.92 -32.22 2.29
N GLY A 53 2.22 -31.76 3.46
CA GLY A 53 1.19 -31.30 4.37
C GLY A 53 0.55 -30.04 3.78
N ASN A 54 -0.76 -30.05 3.61
CA ASN A 54 -1.56 -28.84 3.35
C ASN A 54 -1.37 -27.88 4.53
N ASN A 55 -0.34 -27.04 4.47
CA ASN A 55 -0.21 -25.91 5.37
C ASN A 55 -1.30 -24.90 4.99
N LYS A 56 -2.53 -25.17 5.44
CA LYS A 56 -3.60 -24.17 5.46
C LYS A 56 -3.06 -22.98 6.23
N VAL A 57 -2.72 -21.91 5.52
CA VAL A 57 -2.30 -20.66 6.15
C VAL A 57 -3.41 -20.25 7.12
N LYS A 58 -3.13 -20.30 8.43
CA LYS A 58 -4.10 -19.96 9.46
C LYS A 58 -4.20 -18.43 9.52
N HIS A 59 -5.15 -17.86 8.78
CA HIS A 59 -5.40 -16.43 8.80
C HIS A 59 -5.85 -15.98 10.19
N ARG A 60 -5.28 -14.89 10.67
CA ARG A 60 -5.66 -14.30 11.96
C ARG A 60 -6.98 -13.55 11.81
N LYS A 61 -7.91 -13.79 12.74
CA LYS A 61 -9.18 -13.07 12.79
C LYS A 61 -9.00 -11.57 13.08
N PHE A 62 -7.96 -11.21 13.82
CA PHE A 62 -7.63 -9.84 14.20
C PHE A 62 -6.18 -9.52 13.83
N MET A 63 -5.97 -8.34 13.25
CA MET A 63 -4.65 -7.82 12.88
C MET A 63 -4.57 -6.34 13.18
N LYS A 64 -3.36 -5.85 13.51
CA LYS A 64 -3.08 -4.42 13.69
C LYS A 64 -1.84 -4.06 12.88
N GLY A 65 -1.80 -2.86 12.34
CA GLY A 65 -0.66 -2.33 11.61
C GLY A 65 -1.04 -1.07 10.85
N ILE A 66 -0.13 -0.60 10.01
CA ILE A 66 -0.28 0.64 9.27
C ILE A 66 -1.10 0.38 8.00
N SER A 67 -2.07 1.25 7.74
CA SER A 67 -2.79 1.36 6.46
C SER A 67 -2.40 2.62 5.72
N SER A 68 -2.37 2.54 4.38
CA SER A 68 -2.38 3.68 3.48
C SER A 68 -3.55 3.57 2.50
N PHE A 69 -3.55 4.35 1.42
CA PHE A 69 -4.55 4.24 0.36
C PHE A 69 -3.89 4.39 -1.01
N TYR A 70 -4.57 3.88 -2.04
CA TYR A 70 -4.12 3.97 -3.42
C TYR A 70 -4.22 5.38 -3.99
N ALA A 71 -3.22 5.75 -4.80
CA ALA A 71 -3.26 6.95 -5.62
C ALA A 71 -4.32 6.85 -6.74
N GLU A 72 -4.67 8.00 -7.31
CA GLU A 72 -5.65 8.14 -8.39
C GLU A 72 -5.26 7.33 -9.65
N ASP A 73 -3.97 7.19 -9.91
CA ASP A 73 -3.39 6.48 -11.07
C ASP A 73 -3.82 5.01 -11.22
N PHE A 74 -4.39 4.42 -10.18
CA PHE A 74 -4.88 3.04 -10.21
C PHE A 74 -6.33 2.91 -10.64
N HIS A 75 -7.09 4.01 -10.71
CA HIS A 75 -8.49 3.99 -11.12
C HIS A 75 -8.66 3.38 -12.52
N GLY A 76 -9.61 2.46 -12.68
CA GLY A 76 -9.87 1.76 -13.94
C GLY A 76 -8.93 0.58 -14.24
N LYS A 77 -7.89 0.32 -13.44
CA LYS A 77 -7.01 -0.85 -13.60
C LYS A 77 -7.63 -2.10 -12.96
N LEU A 78 -7.18 -3.28 -13.41
CA LEU A 78 -7.60 -4.55 -12.83
C LEU A 78 -6.96 -4.76 -11.47
N THR A 79 -7.76 -5.22 -10.52
CA THR A 79 -7.32 -5.69 -9.20
C THR A 79 -6.94 -7.18 -9.25
N ALA A 80 -6.34 -7.68 -8.18
CA ALA A 80 -5.90 -9.07 -8.09
C ALA A 80 -7.04 -10.11 -8.16
N ASN A 81 -8.28 -9.74 -7.83
CA ASN A 81 -9.43 -10.63 -8.04
C ASN A 81 -10.11 -10.45 -9.40
N GLY A 82 -9.55 -9.61 -10.29
CA GLY A 82 -10.07 -9.38 -11.64
C GLY A 82 -11.16 -8.31 -11.75
N GLU A 83 -11.48 -7.59 -10.69
CA GLU A 83 -12.38 -6.43 -10.75
C GLU A 83 -11.67 -5.21 -11.32
N ILE A 84 -12.43 -4.28 -11.88
CA ILE A 84 -11.92 -2.94 -12.20
C ILE A 84 -11.88 -2.12 -10.90
N TYR A 85 -10.72 -1.58 -10.58
CA TYR A 85 -10.56 -0.75 -9.38
C TYR A 85 -11.37 0.55 -9.51
N ASP A 86 -12.28 0.72 -8.56
CA ASP A 86 -13.01 1.98 -8.36
C ASP A 86 -12.42 2.70 -7.14
N MET A 87 -11.77 3.86 -7.36
CA MET A 87 -11.17 4.64 -6.29
C MET A 87 -12.19 5.14 -5.27
N TYR A 88 -13.46 5.33 -5.67
CA TYR A 88 -14.55 5.79 -4.78
C TYR A 88 -15.26 4.63 -4.08
N GLY A 89 -15.01 3.41 -4.51
CA GLY A 89 -15.53 2.19 -3.89
C GLY A 89 -15.03 1.98 -2.46
N VAL A 90 -15.50 0.92 -1.83
CA VAL A 90 -15.12 0.55 -0.44
C VAL A 90 -14.42 -0.80 -0.48
N THR A 91 -13.17 -0.79 -0.93
CA THR A 91 -12.31 -1.97 -1.08
C THR A 91 -10.92 -1.72 -0.54
N ALA A 92 -10.12 -2.77 -0.42
CA ALA A 92 -8.71 -2.66 -0.04
C ALA A 92 -7.88 -3.83 -0.57
N ALA A 93 -6.54 -3.65 -0.55
CA ALA A 93 -5.56 -4.68 -0.75
C ALA A 93 -5.00 -5.20 0.58
N HIS A 94 -4.76 -6.51 0.62
CA HIS A 94 -4.07 -7.17 1.71
C HIS A 94 -3.16 -8.28 1.17
N LYS A 95 -1.98 -8.48 1.81
CA LYS A 95 -0.96 -9.44 1.32
C LYS A 95 -1.44 -10.87 1.27
N THR A 96 -2.13 -11.33 2.32
CA THR A 96 -2.36 -12.75 2.58
C THR A 96 -3.79 -13.13 2.92
N LEU A 97 -4.69 -12.16 3.20
CA LEU A 97 -6.10 -12.49 3.37
C LEU A 97 -6.66 -13.05 2.06
N PRO A 98 -7.52 -14.08 2.10
CA PRO A 98 -8.22 -14.55 0.90
C PRO A 98 -8.91 -13.39 0.18
N LEU A 99 -8.85 -13.37 -1.16
CA LEU A 99 -9.64 -12.42 -1.96
C LEU A 99 -11.13 -12.60 -1.62
N ASN A 100 -11.87 -11.52 -1.70
CA ASN A 100 -13.28 -11.40 -1.32
C ASN A 100 -13.56 -11.50 0.20
N THR A 101 -12.51 -11.53 1.05
CA THR A 101 -12.69 -11.42 2.51
C THR A 101 -13.34 -10.10 2.88
N VAL A 102 -14.37 -10.15 3.72
CA VAL A 102 -15.05 -8.97 4.27
C VAL A 102 -14.47 -8.67 5.65
N CYS A 103 -14.02 -7.44 5.85
CA CYS A 103 -13.37 -6.99 7.07
C CYS A 103 -14.03 -5.74 7.64
N ARG A 104 -14.09 -5.63 8.97
CA ARG A 104 -14.21 -4.34 9.65
C ARG A 104 -12.81 -3.77 9.85
N VAL A 105 -12.57 -2.58 9.32
CA VAL A 105 -11.34 -1.81 9.54
C VAL A 105 -11.65 -0.64 10.44
N THR A 106 -10.91 -0.50 11.52
CA THR A 106 -11.03 0.61 12.48
C THR A 106 -9.74 1.43 12.44
N ASN A 107 -9.86 2.71 12.15
CA ASN A 107 -8.79 3.68 12.32
C ASN A 107 -8.59 3.92 13.81
N LEU A 108 -7.40 3.59 14.34
CA LEU A 108 -7.13 3.66 15.77
C LEU A 108 -6.87 5.10 16.27
N SER A 109 -6.62 6.04 15.36
CA SER A 109 -6.39 7.44 15.71
C SER A 109 -7.69 8.21 16.02
N ASN A 110 -8.81 7.80 15.40
CA ASN A 110 -10.10 8.50 15.53
C ASN A 110 -11.28 7.59 15.84
N ASN A 111 -11.06 6.26 15.96
CA ASN A 111 -12.04 5.21 16.20
C ASN A 111 -13.15 5.07 15.13
N LYS A 112 -13.00 5.71 13.95
CA LYS A 112 -13.91 5.48 12.82
C LYS A 112 -13.72 4.07 12.28
N SER A 113 -14.82 3.40 11.98
CA SER A 113 -14.83 2.02 11.46
C SER A 113 -15.61 1.92 10.17
N LEU A 114 -15.17 1.03 9.29
CA LEU A 114 -15.77 0.77 8.00
C LEU A 114 -15.72 -0.72 7.70
N ILE A 115 -16.79 -1.27 7.13
CA ILE A 115 -16.78 -2.62 6.56
C ILE A 115 -16.36 -2.48 5.08
N LEU A 116 -15.32 -3.21 4.68
CA LEU A 116 -14.80 -3.23 3.33
C LEU A 116 -14.44 -4.65 2.90
N ARG A 117 -14.23 -4.83 1.61
CA ARG A 117 -13.85 -6.11 1.02
C ARG A 117 -12.43 -6.06 0.48
N ILE A 118 -11.70 -7.15 0.68
CA ILE A 118 -10.35 -7.34 0.12
C ILE A 118 -10.50 -7.89 -1.30
N ASN A 119 -10.15 -7.08 -2.29
CA ASN A 119 -10.21 -7.46 -3.70
C ASN A 119 -8.86 -7.36 -4.42
N ASP A 120 -7.80 -6.95 -3.70
CA ASP A 120 -6.50 -6.77 -4.31
C ASP A 120 -5.36 -7.29 -3.44
N ARG A 121 -4.15 -7.36 -4.02
CA ARG A 121 -2.89 -7.78 -3.38
C ARG A 121 -1.97 -6.59 -3.13
N GLY A 122 -1.39 -6.55 -1.98
CA GLY A 122 -0.53 -5.50 -1.43
C GLY A 122 -0.83 -5.29 0.05
N PRO A 123 -0.24 -4.29 0.69
CA PRO A 123 0.85 -3.43 0.22
C PRO A 123 2.18 -4.17 0.08
N TYR A 124 3.03 -3.75 -0.86
CA TYR A 124 4.39 -4.28 -1.02
C TYR A 124 5.45 -3.40 -0.34
N ILE A 125 5.02 -2.42 0.43
CA ILE A 125 5.87 -1.55 1.25
C ILE A 125 5.99 -2.14 2.65
N ALA A 126 7.23 -2.18 3.18
CA ALA A 126 7.49 -2.69 4.53
C ALA A 126 6.71 -1.87 5.59
N GLY A 127 6.23 -2.56 6.64
CA GLY A 127 5.48 -1.96 7.74
C GLY A 127 3.99 -1.76 7.47
N ARG A 128 3.53 -1.71 6.22
CA ARG A 128 2.10 -1.60 5.90
C ARG A 128 1.45 -2.97 5.79
N ILE A 129 0.21 -3.06 6.25
CA ILE A 129 -0.61 -4.28 6.19
C ILE A 129 -1.84 -4.14 5.29
N LEU A 130 -2.30 -2.92 5.02
CA LEU A 130 -3.52 -2.63 4.27
C LEU A 130 -3.32 -1.40 3.39
N ASP A 131 -3.78 -1.46 2.15
CA ASP A 131 -3.95 -0.29 1.29
C ASP A 131 -5.43 -0.15 0.93
N CYS A 132 -6.07 0.91 1.42
CA CYS A 132 -7.48 1.20 1.19
C CYS A 132 -7.70 1.85 -0.18
N SER A 133 -8.92 1.73 -0.73
CA SER A 133 -9.38 2.66 -1.77
C SER A 133 -9.44 4.08 -1.21
N TYR A 134 -9.38 5.08 -2.08
CA TYR A 134 -9.55 6.48 -1.68
C TYR A 134 -10.88 6.71 -0.96
N GLY A 135 -11.98 6.12 -1.47
CA GLY A 135 -13.30 6.21 -0.85
C GLY A 135 -13.35 5.61 0.55
N ALA A 136 -12.65 4.49 0.78
CA ALA A 136 -12.53 3.88 2.10
C ALA A 136 -11.69 4.76 3.04
N ALA A 137 -10.54 5.27 2.59
CA ALA A 137 -9.69 6.15 3.38
C ALA A 137 -10.40 7.45 3.78
N LYS A 138 -11.20 8.03 2.87
CA LYS A 138 -12.04 9.20 3.14
C LYS A 138 -13.07 8.93 4.25
N LYS A 139 -13.74 7.77 4.21
CA LYS A 139 -14.72 7.37 5.25
C LYS A 139 -14.03 7.08 6.59
N LEU A 140 -12.82 6.54 6.59
CA LEU A 140 -12.01 6.30 7.79
C LEU A 140 -11.29 7.57 8.26
N ASP A 141 -11.34 8.66 7.47
CA ASP A 141 -10.84 10.00 7.79
C ASP A 141 -9.33 10.02 8.09
N PHE A 142 -8.54 9.58 7.10
CA PHE A 142 -7.07 9.69 7.17
C PHE A 142 -6.41 10.13 5.86
N ILE A 143 -7.19 10.75 4.94
CA ILE A 143 -6.66 11.26 3.66
C ILE A 143 -5.54 12.28 3.89
N GLN A 144 -5.71 13.20 4.85
CA GLN A 144 -4.74 14.25 5.13
C GLN A 144 -3.42 13.71 5.68
N GLN A 145 -3.48 12.62 6.46
CA GLN A 145 -2.32 11.98 7.07
C GLN A 145 -1.58 11.04 6.10
N GLY A 146 -2.26 10.58 5.04
CA GLY A 146 -1.73 9.62 4.09
C GLY A 146 -1.66 8.18 4.62
N THR A 147 -1.39 8.01 5.92
CA THR A 147 -1.32 6.73 6.62
C THR A 147 -1.94 6.82 8.00
N THR A 148 -2.36 5.67 8.55
CA THR A 148 -2.89 5.57 9.91
C THR A 148 -2.72 4.16 10.48
N ASP A 149 -2.69 4.03 11.79
CA ASP A 149 -2.77 2.74 12.46
C ASP A 149 -4.20 2.19 12.39
N VAL A 150 -4.33 0.95 11.98
CA VAL A 150 -5.64 0.28 11.87
C VAL A 150 -5.70 -1.03 12.64
N LYS A 151 -6.91 -1.37 13.08
CA LYS A 151 -7.29 -2.71 13.47
C LYS A 151 -8.19 -3.31 12.39
N ILE A 152 -7.83 -4.49 11.89
CA ILE A 152 -8.60 -5.28 10.94
C ILE A 152 -9.26 -6.43 11.71
N GLU A 153 -10.56 -6.58 11.55
CA GLU A 153 -11.34 -7.70 12.07
C GLU A 153 -12.04 -8.42 10.91
N VAL A 154 -11.73 -9.69 10.70
CA VAL A 154 -12.37 -10.50 9.67
C VAL A 154 -13.78 -10.84 10.10
N ILE A 155 -14.78 -10.44 9.29
CA ILE A 155 -16.20 -10.74 9.47
C ILE A 155 -16.53 -12.02 8.71
N GLU A 156 -16.11 -12.09 7.45
CA GLU A 156 -16.35 -13.23 6.56
C GLU A 156 -15.10 -13.55 5.76
N TRP A 157 -14.73 -14.81 5.71
CA TRP A 157 -13.58 -15.26 4.92
C TRP A 157 -13.94 -15.35 3.44
N GLY A 158 -13.11 -14.76 2.60
CA GLY A 158 -13.27 -14.82 1.15
C GLY A 158 -12.99 -16.21 0.57
N ASP A 159 -13.44 -16.40 -0.64
CA ASP A 159 -13.36 -17.67 -1.38
C ASP A 159 -12.15 -17.74 -2.32
N ASP A 160 -11.31 -16.71 -2.34
CA ASP A 160 -10.14 -16.55 -3.25
C ASP A 160 -10.48 -16.64 -4.75
N LYS A 161 -11.76 -16.52 -5.14
CA LYS A 161 -12.14 -16.58 -6.53
C LYS A 161 -11.76 -15.35 -7.30
N TYR A 162 -11.34 -15.58 -8.54
CA TYR A 162 -11.06 -14.58 -9.54
C TYR A 162 -12.30 -14.32 -10.38
N MET A 163 -12.63 -13.05 -10.61
CA MET A 163 -13.72 -12.65 -11.47
C MET A 163 -13.30 -12.81 -12.95
N GLN A 164 -13.90 -13.79 -13.65
CA GLN A 164 -13.64 -13.93 -15.07
C GLN A 164 -14.47 -12.89 -15.85
N HIS A 165 -13.76 -11.96 -16.51
CA HIS A 165 -14.42 -11.09 -17.47
C HIS A 165 -14.91 -11.92 -18.65
N ARG A 166 -16.22 -11.95 -18.91
CA ARG A 166 -16.78 -12.51 -20.13
C ARG A 166 -16.12 -11.79 -21.31
N LYS A 167 -15.34 -12.52 -22.13
CA LYS A 167 -14.91 -11.98 -23.41
C LYS A 167 -16.18 -11.53 -24.14
N LYS A 168 -16.25 -10.25 -24.54
CA LYS A 168 -17.30 -9.80 -25.43
C LYS A 168 -17.28 -10.70 -26.68
N PRO A 169 -18.44 -11.19 -27.15
CA PRO A 169 -18.53 -11.95 -28.40
C PRO A 169 -18.07 -11.11 -29.58
#